data_9923eea4537622a10bffd06435a795a7
#
_entry.id   9923eea4537622a10bffd06435a795a7
#
_cell.length_a   1.000
_cell.length_b   1.000
_cell.length_c   1.000
_cell.angle_alpha   90.00
_cell.angle_beta   90.00
_cell.angle_gamma   90.00
#
_symmetry.space_group_name_H-M   'P 1'
#
loop_
_entity.id
_entity.type
_entity.pdbx_description
1 polymer ?
#
loop_
_entity_poly.entity_id
_entity_poly.type
_entity_poly.pdbx_seq_one_letter_code
_entity_poly.pdbx_strand_id
1 'polypeptide(L)'
;AAENIGAMILGATLATAAQRADMPFAAGIVGVMLFPLVARAFGLLASIVGIFLVKTREDQDPMQALNRGYYVTSALAIAGFFVATKWLLYNERLPDAWWKYFLCGIIGVLASIAFVFITQYYTEYRFRPVREIAEASQTGPATNAITGIAIGFECTLMPVIAISIAILSSYKIGLWAMPGGGLFGTAVATMGMLGTAAYILAMDTFGPITDNAGGIVEMSKQPEEVRKKTDRLDSVGNTTKALTKGYAIGSAALAAFLLFSAYLDELSNYGAKLESVNLAKPEVFVAGLLGAMLVFFFSGLAIKAVGRAATLVIQDVRAQFKEHPGIMQGTEKPDYGRTVDIVTRGALKQMILPGLVAVGTPIAVGLVFKQMGVGAEAVAALLMVGTITGIVVATFLNNAGGAWDNAKKYIETGAYGGKGSATHKAAVVGDTIGDPFKDTAGPSLHVLIKLLATITLVLAPLFI
;
A
#
# COMPACT_ATOMS: atom_id res chain seq x y z
N ALA A 1 -7.79 9.87 1.88
CA ALA A 1 -8.51 11.09 1.48
C ALA A 1 -8.70 11.14 -0.03
N ALA A 2 -7.64 10.97 -0.83
CA ALA A 2 -7.70 11.04 -2.30
C ALA A 2 -8.75 10.10 -2.91
N GLU A 3 -8.83 8.86 -2.45
CA GLU A 3 -9.81 7.87 -2.92
C GLU A 3 -11.26 8.31 -2.67
N ASN A 4 -11.53 8.91 -1.51
CA ASN A 4 -12.86 9.43 -1.22
C ASN A 4 -13.21 10.59 -2.15
N ILE A 5 -12.28 11.52 -2.36
CA ILE A 5 -12.46 12.68 -3.25
C ILE A 5 -12.75 12.19 -4.69
N GLY A 6 -11.93 11.29 -5.22
CA GLY A 6 -12.15 10.73 -6.54
C GLY A 6 -13.51 10.03 -6.67
N ALA A 7 -13.91 9.24 -5.68
CA ALA A 7 -15.24 8.59 -5.67
C ALA A 7 -16.38 9.61 -5.56
N MET A 8 -16.19 10.71 -4.81
CA MET A 8 -17.16 11.81 -4.72
C MET A 8 -17.31 12.54 -6.06
N ILE A 9 -16.20 12.81 -6.76
CA ILE A 9 -16.22 13.45 -8.09
C ILE A 9 -16.99 12.58 -9.07
N LEU A 10 -16.61 11.31 -9.23
CA LEU A 10 -17.32 10.40 -10.15
C LEU A 10 -18.79 10.18 -9.77
N GLY A 11 -19.07 10.13 -8.46
CA GLY A 11 -20.46 10.06 -7.97
C GLY A 11 -21.27 11.29 -8.36
N ALA A 12 -20.70 12.48 -8.22
CA ALA A 12 -21.35 13.73 -8.61
C ALA A 12 -21.58 13.80 -10.13
N THR A 13 -20.56 13.43 -10.93
CA THR A 13 -20.64 13.39 -12.39
C THR A 13 -21.75 12.45 -12.85
N LEU A 14 -21.78 11.22 -12.30
CA LEU A 14 -22.80 10.23 -12.62
C LEU A 14 -24.20 10.72 -12.20
N ALA A 15 -24.35 11.23 -10.97
CA ALA A 15 -25.64 11.70 -10.46
C ALA A 15 -26.19 12.89 -11.25
N THR A 16 -25.30 13.80 -11.69
CA THR A 16 -25.66 14.93 -12.55
C THR A 16 -26.11 14.45 -13.95
N ALA A 17 -25.40 13.49 -14.54
CA ALA A 17 -25.77 12.88 -15.81
C ALA A 17 -27.12 12.14 -15.71
N ALA A 18 -27.31 11.37 -14.64
CA ALA A 18 -28.54 10.67 -14.36
C ALA A 18 -29.74 11.62 -14.18
N GLN A 19 -29.56 12.74 -13.50
CA GLN A 19 -30.61 13.76 -13.33
C GLN A 19 -30.97 14.39 -14.66
N ARG A 20 -30.03 14.69 -15.54
CA ARG A 20 -30.28 15.20 -16.89
C ARG A 20 -31.04 14.20 -17.78
N ALA A 21 -30.82 12.91 -17.53
CA ALA A 21 -31.50 11.82 -18.26
C ALA A 21 -32.84 11.40 -17.64
N ASP A 22 -33.40 12.17 -16.72
CA ASP A 22 -34.65 11.85 -15.99
C ASP A 22 -34.58 10.53 -15.20
N MET A 23 -33.39 10.20 -14.70
CA MET A 23 -33.13 9.02 -13.87
C MET A 23 -32.45 9.44 -12.55
N PRO A 24 -33.03 10.34 -11.72
CA PRO A 24 -32.36 10.86 -10.54
C PRO A 24 -32.22 9.79 -9.44
N PHE A 25 -31.15 9.89 -8.68
CA PHE A 25 -31.03 9.15 -7.42
C PHE A 25 -31.97 9.76 -6.37
N ALA A 26 -32.61 8.93 -5.55
CA ALA A 26 -33.53 9.40 -4.51
C ALA A 26 -32.82 10.31 -3.46
N ALA A 27 -31.56 10.05 -3.17
CA ALA A 27 -30.72 10.87 -2.28
C ALA A 27 -30.17 12.16 -2.95
N GLY A 28 -30.47 12.37 -4.25
CA GLY A 28 -29.95 13.48 -5.04
C GLY A 28 -28.43 13.44 -5.25
N ILE A 29 -27.87 14.45 -5.94
CA ILE A 29 -26.44 14.55 -6.23
C ILE A 29 -25.62 14.54 -4.94
N VAL A 30 -26.02 15.32 -3.95
CA VAL A 30 -25.29 15.44 -2.66
C VAL A 30 -25.26 14.10 -1.92
N GLY A 31 -26.37 13.34 -1.94
CA GLY A 31 -26.41 12.01 -1.31
C GLY A 31 -25.42 11.04 -1.96
N VAL A 32 -25.34 11.01 -3.28
CA VAL A 32 -24.37 10.17 -4.01
C VAL A 32 -22.93 10.62 -3.73
N MET A 33 -22.67 11.92 -3.65
CA MET A 33 -21.37 12.45 -3.25
C MET A 33 -20.97 12.04 -1.83
N LEU A 34 -21.93 11.97 -0.90
CA LEU A 34 -21.67 11.57 0.49
C LEU A 34 -21.51 10.07 0.68
N PHE A 35 -21.88 9.25 -0.29
CA PHE A 35 -21.81 7.79 -0.21
C PHE A 35 -20.42 7.28 0.24
N PRO A 36 -19.28 7.73 -0.32
CA PRO A 36 -17.97 7.28 0.13
C PRO A 36 -17.70 7.53 1.60
N LEU A 37 -18.13 8.66 2.14
CA LEU A 37 -17.94 9.03 3.55
C LEU A 37 -18.80 8.17 4.47
N VAL A 38 -20.07 7.94 4.09
CA VAL A 38 -20.99 7.09 4.86
C VAL A 38 -20.53 5.63 4.86
N ALA A 39 -20.11 5.10 3.71
CA ALA A 39 -19.54 3.76 3.61
C ALA A 39 -18.30 3.60 4.52
N ARG A 40 -17.44 4.62 4.58
CA ARG A 40 -16.26 4.65 5.46
C ARG A 40 -16.63 4.74 6.94
N ALA A 41 -17.67 5.49 7.29
CA ALA A 41 -18.16 5.57 8.67
C ALA A 41 -18.63 4.19 9.18
N PHE A 42 -19.42 3.46 8.37
CA PHE A 42 -19.77 2.06 8.69
C PHE A 42 -18.56 1.15 8.81
N GLY A 43 -17.57 1.29 7.92
CA GLY A 43 -16.31 0.55 8.00
C GLY A 43 -15.51 0.82 9.28
N LEU A 44 -15.52 2.07 9.76
CA LEU A 44 -14.89 2.43 11.03
C LEU A 44 -15.58 1.76 12.22
N LEU A 45 -16.92 1.81 12.27
CA LEU A 45 -17.71 1.13 13.31
C LEU A 45 -17.47 -0.39 13.30
N ALA A 46 -17.46 -1.00 12.10
CA ALA A 46 -17.14 -2.41 11.93
C ALA A 46 -15.73 -2.75 12.45
N SER A 47 -14.75 -1.89 12.19
CA SER A 47 -13.37 -2.07 12.65
C SER A 47 -13.25 -2.00 14.17
N ILE A 48 -13.96 -1.07 14.82
CA ILE A 48 -13.99 -0.97 16.30
C ILE A 48 -14.51 -2.29 16.89
N VAL A 49 -15.62 -2.82 16.38
CA VAL A 49 -16.16 -4.11 16.84
C VAL A 49 -15.17 -5.24 16.61
N GLY A 50 -14.54 -5.30 15.43
CA GLY A 50 -13.54 -6.30 15.09
C GLY A 50 -12.34 -6.31 16.03
N ILE A 51 -11.83 -5.13 16.42
CA ILE A 51 -10.71 -4.99 17.36
C ILE A 51 -11.06 -5.58 18.73
N PHE A 52 -12.26 -5.32 19.24
CA PHE A 52 -12.69 -5.87 20.54
C PHE A 52 -12.84 -7.40 20.55
N LEU A 53 -12.96 -8.03 19.39
CA LEU A 53 -13.06 -9.48 19.25
C LEU A 53 -11.70 -10.17 19.10
N VAL A 54 -10.61 -9.42 19.01
CA VAL A 54 -9.25 -9.99 18.97
C VAL A 54 -8.89 -10.47 20.38
N LYS A 55 -8.98 -11.77 20.57
CA LYS A 55 -8.60 -12.45 21.82
C LYS A 55 -7.80 -13.70 21.49
N THR A 56 -6.66 -13.88 22.14
CA THR A 56 -5.81 -15.07 21.99
C THR A 56 -5.37 -15.59 23.34
N ARG A 57 -4.95 -16.86 23.38
CA ARG A 57 -4.32 -17.52 24.53
C ARG A 57 -2.86 -17.78 24.20
N GLU A 58 -2.04 -18.06 25.21
CA GLU A 58 -0.60 -18.32 25.03
C GLU A 58 -0.29 -19.52 24.12
N ASP A 59 -1.17 -20.51 24.05
CA ASP A 59 -1.05 -21.71 23.22
C ASP A 59 -1.55 -21.54 21.79
N GLN A 60 -2.30 -20.44 21.49
CA GLN A 60 -2.89 -20.17 20.18
C GLN A 60 -1.98 -19.31 19.31
N ASP A 61 -2.10 -19.49 18.01
CA ASP A 61 -1.43 -18.62 17.02
C ASP A 61 -2.06 -17.22 17.02
N PRO A 62 -1.30 -16.16 17.37
CA PRO A 62 -1.81 -14.78 17.38
C PRO A 62 -2.36 -14.32 16.03
N MET A 63 -1.82 -14.84 14.91
CA MET A 63 -2.29 -14.50 13.57
C MET A 63 -3.73 -14.96 13.33
N GLN A 64 -4.13 -16.10 13.89
CA GLN A 64 -5.52 -16.58 13.80
C GLN A 64 -6.50 -15.67 14.53
N ALA A 65 -6.08 -15.09 15.66
CA ALA A 65 -6.91 -14.11 16.39
C ALA A 65 -7.09 -12.82 15.59
N LEU A 66 -6.03 -12.30 14.98
CA LEU A 66 -6.07 -11.14 14.10
C LEU A 66 -6.95 -11.40 12.87
N ASN A 67 -6.79 -12.54 12.22
CA ASN A 67 -7.62 -12.92 11.07
C ASN A 67 -9.11 -13.04 11.45
N ARG A 68 -9.44 -13.56 12.64
CA ARG A 68 -10.82 -13.62 13.14
C ARG A 68 -11.43 -12.22 13.25
N GLY A 69 -10.73 -11.27 13.86
CA GLY A 69 -11.16 -9.88 13.93
C GLY A 69 -11.35 -9.26 12.55
N TYR A 70 -10.44 -9.56 11.62
CA TYR A 70 -10.53 -9.09 10.23
C TYR A 70 -11.77 -9.63 9.49
N TYR A 71 -12.08 -10.92 9.63
CA TYR A 71 -13.27 -11.51 8.98
C TYR A 71 -14.57 -10.95 9.55
N VAL A 72 -14.64 -10.74 10.86
CA VAL A 72 -15.81 -10.10 11.48
C VAL A 72 -15.95 -8.66 11.01
N THR A 73 -14.85 -7.90 10.98
CA THR A 73 -14.83 -6.55 10.41
C THR A 73 -15.33 -6.54 8.96
N SER A 74 -14.87 -7.48 8.14
CA SER A 74 -15.29 -7.60 6.75
C SER A 74 -16.78 -7.90 6.61
N ALA A 75 -17.31 -8.81 7.41
CA ALA A 75 -18.75 -9.14 7.42
C ALA A 75 -19.62 -7.95 7.84
N LEU A 76 -19.21 -7.24 8.90
CA LEU A 76 -19.92 -6.03 9.35
C LEU A 76 -19.79 -4.87 8.36
N ALA A 77 -18.63 -4.72 7.71
CA ALA A 77 -18.44 -3.73 6.66
C ALA A 77 -19.36 -4.01 5.46
N ILE A 78 -19.54 -5.28 5.05
CA ILE A 78 -20.49 -5.66 4.01
C ILE A 78 -21.91 -5.28 4.41
N ALA A 79 -22.32 -5.55 5.67
CA ALA A 79 -23.65 -5.18 6.15
C ALA A 79 -23.87 -3.65 6.15
N GLY A 80 -22.86 -2.88 6.62
CA GLY A 80 -22.91 -1.42 6.57
C GLY A 80 -22.92 -0.88 5.14
N PHE A 81 -22.19 -1.53 4.24
CA PHE A 81 -22.16 -1.17 2.83
C PHE A 81 -23.51 -1.42 2.14
N PHE A 82 -24.20 -2.52 2.50
CA PHE A 82 -25.57 -2.79 2.05
C PHE A 82 -26.52 -1.64 2.44
N VAL A 83 -26.44 -1.18 3.70
CA VAL A 83 -27.25 -0.05 4.17
C VAL A 83 -26.91 1.22 3.40
N ALA A 84 -25.62 1.55 3.26
CA ALA A 84 -25.18 2.76 2.57
C ALA A 84 -25.60 2.79 1.10
N THR A 85 -25.44 1.67 0.38
CA THR A 85 -25.85 1.59 -1.04
C THR A 85 -27.35 1.69 -1.22
N LYS A 86 -28.14 1.00 -0.39
CA LYS A 86 -29.60 1.07 -0.46
C LYS A 86 -30.11 2.47 -0.11
N TRP A 87 -29.49 3.13 0.86
CA TRP A 87 -29.90 4.48 1.30
C TRP A 87 -29.53 5.55 0.28
N LEU A 88 -28.29 5.56 -0.21
CA LEU A 88 -27.74 6.69 -0.97
C LEU A 88 -27.70 6.46 -2.49
N LEU A 89 -27.70 5.20 -2.94
CA LEU A 89 -27.62 4.85 -4.36
C LEU A 89 -28.92 4.25 -4.93
N TYR A 90 -30.04 4.37 -4.19
CA TYR A 90 -31.35 3.98 -4.70
C TYR A 90 -31.80 4.96 -5.78
N ASN A 91 -32.33 4.41 -6.88
CA ASN A 91 -32.86 5.16 -8.02
C ASN A 91 -34.27 4.65 -8.36
N GLU A 92 -35.25 5.54 -8.40
CA GLU A 92 -36.66 5.16 -8.61
C GLU A 92 -36.92 4.61 -10.03
N ARG A 93 -36.20 5.11 -11.03
CA ARG A 93 -36.31 4.64 -12.42
C ARG A 93 -35.54 3.35 -12.67
N LEU A 94 -34.50 3.10 -11.90
CA LEU A 94 -33.63 1.91 -11.94
C LEU A 94 -33.54 1.27 -10.55
N PRO A 95 -34.65 0.67 -10.05
CA PRO A 95 -34.74 0.18 -8.67
C PRO A 95 -33.70 -0.89 -8.34
N ASP A 96 -33.14 -1.55 -9.36
CA ASP A 96 -32.09 -2.56 -9.21
C ASP A 96 -30.65 -1.98 -9.17
N ALA A 97 -30.46 -0.69 -9.42
CA ALA A 97 -29.10 -0.10 -9.52
C ALA A 97 -28.34 -0.22 -8.20
N TRP A 98 -28.96 0.04 -7.05
CA TRP A 98 -28.30 0.04 -5.75
C TRP A 98 -27.70 -1.31 -5.37
N TRP A 99 -28.37 -2.43 -5.65
CA TRP A 99 -27.85 -3.75 -5.31
C TRP A 99 -26.70 -4.16 -6.24
N LYS A 100 -26.69 -3.69 -7.50
CA LYS A 100 -25.57 -3.88 -8.42
C LYS A 100 -24.34 -3.11 -7.95
N TYR A 101 -24.52 -1.87 -7.48
CA TYR A 101 -23.45 -1.14 -6.81
C TYR A 101 -23.02 -1.81 -5.49
N PHE A 102 -23.94 -2.40 -4.74
CA PHE A 102 -23.59 -3.23 -3.60
C PHE A 102 -22.69 -4.40 -4.00
N LEU A 103 -22.95 -5.09 -5.10
CA LEU A 103 -22.06 -6.13 -5.64
C LEU A 103 -20.68 -5.59 -5.99
N CYS A 104 -20.58 -4.39 -6.54
CA CYS A 104 -19.27 -3.75 -6.74
C CYS A 104 -18.52 -3.59 -5.41
N GLY A 105 -19.19 -3.18 -4.34
CA GLY A 105 -18.60 -3.10 -3.00
C GLY A 105 -18.14 -4.46 -2.47
N ILE A 106 -18.91 -5.52 -2.68
CA ILE A 106 -18.50 -6.89 -2.32
C ILE A 106 -17.21 -7.27 -3.06
N ILE A 107 -17.10 -6.98 -4.36
CA ILE A 107 -15.86 -7.22 -5.13
C ILE A 107 -14.67 -6.53 -4.45
N GLY A 108 -14.84 -5.30 -3.99
CA GLY A 108 -13.79 -4.58 -3.26
C GLY A 108 -13.39 -5.28 -1.96
N VAL A 109 -14.34 -5.73 -1.15
CA VAL A 109 -14.06 -6.50 0.07
C VAL A 109 -13.37 -7.82 -0.25
N LEU A 110 -13.83 -8.55 -1.27
CA LEU A 110 -13.18 -9.79 -1.72
C LEU A 110 -11.76 -9.55 -2.22
N ALA A 111 -11.51 -8.45 -2.94
CA ALA A 111 -10.16 -8.05 -3.33
C ALA A 111 -9.28 -7.78 -2.11
N SER A 112 -9.80 -7.09 -1.07
CA SER A 112 -9.10 -6.91 0.20
C SER A 112 -8.69 -8.24 0.84
N ILE A 113 -9.61 -9.19 0.92
CA ILE A 113 -9.36 -10.53 1.47
C ILE A 113 -8.32 -11.27 0.61
N ALA A 114 -8.43 -11.21 -0.71
CA ALA A 114 -7.45 -11.82 -1.61
C ALA A 114 -6.03 -11.26 -1.40
N PHE A 115 -5.89 -9.94 -1.25
CA PHE A 115 -4.59 -9.32 -0.96
C PHE A 115 -3.99 -9.78 0.36
N VAL A 116 -4.80 -9.94 1.40
CA VAL A 116 -4.36 -10.49 2.69
C VAL A 116 -3.79 -11.90 2.49
N PHE A 117 -4.53 -12.80 1.83
CA PHE A 117 -4.05 -14.16 1.57
C PHE A 117 -2.82 -14.23 0.68
N ILE A 118 -2.78 -13.44 -0.41
CA ILE A 118 -1.64 -13.41 -1.33
C ILE A 118 -0.38 -12.95 -0.58
N THR A 119 -0.50 -11.89 0.20
CA THR A 119 0.65 -11.39 0.97
C THR A 119 1.10 -12.39 2.03
N GLN A 120 0.16 -13.03 2.74
CA GLN A 120 0.49 -14.11 3.68
C GLN A 120 1.26 -15.24 2.99
N TYR A 121 0.82 -15.68 1.82
CA TYR A 121 1.48 -16.74 1.08
C TYR A 121 2.95 -16.41 0.76
N TYR A 122 3.23 -15.16 0.35
CA TYR A 122 4.59 -14.77 -0.02
C TYR A 122 5.48 -14.36 1.17
N THR A 123 4.90 -14.03 2.32
CA THR A 123 5.67 -13.46 3.44
C THR A 123 5.67 -14.30 4.70
N GLU A 124 4.82 -15.32 4.81
CA GLU A 124 4.74 -16.14 6.02
C GLU A 124 5.63 -17.39 5.91
N TYR A 125 6.45 -17.69 6.94
CA TYR A 125 7.46 -18.76 6.91
C TYR A 125 6.90 -20.17 6.81
N ARG A 126 5.58 -20.39 6.97
CA ARG A 126 4.93 -21.69 6.73
C ARG A 126 4.83 -22.02 5.24
N PHE A 127 4.92 -21.04 4.34
CA PHE A 127 4.74 -21.23 2.91
C PHE A 127 6.08 -21.34 2.15
N ARG A 128 6.00 -21.90 0.93
CA ARG A 128 7.12 -22.16 0.05
C ARG A 128 8.06 -20.96 -0.16
N PRO A 129 7.59 -19.76 -0.50
CA PRO A 129 8.48 -18.67 -0.89
C PRO A 129 9.50 -18.31 0.19
N VAL A 130 9.07 -18.22 1.44
CA VAL A 130 9.95 -17.87 2.58
C VAL A 130 10.91 -19.02 2.89
N ARG A 131 10.43 -20.28 2.82
CA ARG A 131 11.28 -21.45 3.05
C ARG A 131 12.35 -21.61 2.01
N GLU A 132 12.05 -21.31 0.75
CA GLU A 132 13.00 -21.32 -0.37
C GLU A 132 14.13 -20.30 -0.17
N ILE A 133 13.83 -19.11 0.30
CA ILE A 133 14.87 -18.12 0.67
C ILE A 133 15.72 -18.62 1.85
N ALA A 134 15.08 -19.21 2.86
CA ALA A 134 15.80 -19.76 4.02
C ALA A 134 16.70 -20.93 3.61
N GLU A 135 16.26 -21.82 2.73
CA GLU A 135 17.03 -22.92 2.19
C GLU A 135 18.22 -22.40 1.35
N ALA A 136 18.01 -21.42 0.49
CA ALA A 136 19.07 -20.79 -0.31
C ALA A 136 20.14 -20.12 0.56
N SER A 137 19.81 -19.71 1.78
CA SER A 137 20.77 -19.15 2.72
C SER A 137 21.85 -20.14 3.18
N GLN A 138 21.62 -21.46 3.03
CA GLN A 138 22.61 -22.48 3.37
C GLN A 138 23.84 -22.42 2.44
N THR A 139 23.66 -21.99 1.21
CA THR A 139 24.75 -21.84 0.23
C THR A 139 25.43 -20.49 0.29
N GLY A 140 24.86 -19.52 0.98
CA GLY A 140 25.49 -18.21 1.25
C GLY A 140 24.61 -17.00 0.95
N PRO A 141 25.14 -15.80 1.21
CA PRO A 141 24.36 -14.56 1.07
C PRO A 141 24.02 -14.21 -0.38
N ALA A 142 24.85 -14.58 -1.34
CA ALA A 142 24.56 -14.30 -2.76
C ALA A 142 23.34 -15.08 -3.27
N THR A 143 23.26 -16.37 -2.94
CA THR A 143 22.11 -17.20 -3.29
C THR A 143 20.83 -16.78 -2.58
N ASN A 144 20.93 -16.39 -1.30
CA ASN A 144 19.82 -15.77 -0.58
C ASN A 144 19.31 -14.51 -1.31
N ALA A 145 20.20 -13.60 -1.70
CA ALA A 145 19.84 -12.37 -2.40
C ALA A 145 19.15 -12.65 -3.75
N ILE A 146 19.72 -13.57 -4.57
CA ILE A 146 19.16 -13.95 -5.87
C ILE A 146 17.76 -14.56 -5.71
N THR A 147 17.60 -15.51 -4.78
CA THR A 147 16.32 -16.18 -4.53
C THR A 147 15.25 -15.19 -4.06
N GLY A 148 15.59 -14.28 -3.15
CA GLY A 148 14.62 -13.29 -2.69
C GLY A 148 14.20 -12.30 -3.77
N ILE A 149 15.12 -11.89 -4.67
CA ILE A 149 14.79 -11.08 -5.86
C ILE A 149 13.85 -11.86 -6.79
N ALA A 150 14.15 -13.14 -7.07
CA ALA A 150 13.33 -13.99 -7.93
C ALA A 150 11.89 -14.14 -7.37
N ILE A 151 11.76 -14.44 -6.07
CA ILE A 151 10.47 -14.51 -5.37
C ILE A 151 9.76 -13.17 -5.40
N GLY A 152 10.49 -12.07 -5.26
CA GLY A 152 9.95 -10.73 -5.40
C GLY A 152 9.33 -10.46 -6.77
N PHE A 153 9.95 -10.92 -7.87
CA PHE A 153 9.33 -10.87 -9.20
C PHE A 153 8.12 -11.80 -9.30
N GLU A 154 8.23 -13.03 -8.82
CA GLU A 154 7.11 -14.00 -8.82
C GLU A 154 5.88 -13.45 -8.09
N CYS A 155 6.05 -12.77 -6.97
CA CYS A 155 4.97 -12.28 -6.14
C CYS A 155 4.10 -11.19 -6.81
N THR A 156 4.51 -10.64 -7.94
CA THR A 156 3.72 -9.63 -8.66
C THR A 156 2.52 -10.22 -9.39
N LEU A 157 2.57 -11.51 -9.76
CA LEU A 157 1.58 -12.20 -10.59
C LEU A 157 0.17 -12.15 -9.95
N MET A 158 0.03 -12.69 -8.74
CA MET A 158 -1.29 -12.86 -8.12
C MET A 158 -1.98 -11.53 -7.79
N PRO A 159 -1.29 -10.51 -7.23
CA PRO A 159 -1.87 -9.19 -7.00
C PRO A 159 -2.37 -8.53 -8.29
N VAL A 160 -1.61 -8.61 -9.40
CA VAL A 160 -2.02 -8.02 -10.68
C VAL A 160 -3.28 -8.70 -11.21
N ILE A 161 -3.37 -10.05 -11.13
CA ILE A 161 -4.58 -10.78 -11.53
C ILE A 161 -5.77 -10.35 -10.65
N ALA A 162 -5.61 -10.29 -9.34
CA ALA A 162 -6.68 -9.90 -8.41
C ALA A 162 -7.20 -8.48 -8.69
N ILE A 163 -6.30 -7.52 -8.93
CA ILE A 163 -6.65 -6.14 -9.30
C ILE A 163 -7.40 -6.13 -10.64
N SER A 164 -6.89 -6.84 -11.63
CA SER A 164 -7.50 -6.89 -12.97
C SER A 164 -8.93 -7.43 -12.92
N ILE A 165 -9.15 -8.51 -12.17
CA ILE A 165 -10.48 -9.07 -11.96
C ILE A 165 -11.38 -8.06 -11.25
N ALA A 166 -10.89 -7.40 -10.20
CA ALA A 166 -11.67 -6.43 -9.42
C ALA A 166 -12.09 -5.22 -10.28
N ILE A 167 -11.16 -4.66 -11.06
CA ILE A 167 -11.46 -3.52 -11.96
C ILE A 167 -12.47 -3.92 -13.03
N LEU A 168 -12.18 -4.99 -13.77
CA LEU A 168 -13.02 -5.39 -14.90
C LEU A 168 -14.43 -5.81 -14.46
N SER A 169 -14.57 -6.57 -13.37
CA SER A 169 -15.86 -7.01 -12.88
C SER A 169 -16.67 -5.84 -12.31
N SER A 170 -16.08 -4.97 -11.49
CA SER A 170 -16.78 -3.83 -10.93
C SER A 170 -17.18 -2.80 -12.00
N TYR A 171 -16.35 -2.60 -13.02
CA TYR A 171 -16.67 -1.75 -14.16
C TYR A 171 -17.88 -2.29 -14.94
N LYS A 172 -17.86 -3.58 -15.29
CA LYS A 172 -18.98 -4.21 -16.02
C LYS A 172 -20.27 -4.21 -15.21
N ILE A 173 -20.21 -4.48 -13.91
CA ILE A 173 -21.39 -4.43 -13.03
C ILE A 173 -21.89 -2.98 -12.91
N GLY A 174 -21.01 -1.99 -12.84
CA GLY A 174 -21.38 -0.58 -12.84
C GLY A 174 -22.12 -0.17 -14.12
N LEU A 175 -21.66 -0.63 -15.30
CA LEU A 175 -22.37 -0.44 -16.56
C LEU A 175 -23.74 -1.15 -16.58
N TRP A 176 -23.85 -2.32 -15.94
CA TRP A 176 -25.11 -3.03 -15.78
C TRP A 176 -26.06 -2.33 -14.78
N ALA A 177 -25.52 -1.58 -13.83
CA ALA A 177 -26.32 -0.83 -12.87
C ALA A 177 -27.07 0.33 -13.54
N MET A 178 -26.35 1.12 -14.34
CA MET A 178 -26.94 2.23 -15.10
C MET A 178 -26.02 2.68 -16.25
N PRO A 179 -26.57 3.34 -17.29
CA PRO A 179 -25.75 3.93 -18.35
C PRO A 179 -24.69 4.88 -17.80
N GLY A 180 -23.44 4.73 -18.24
CA GLY A 180 -22.31 5.51 -17.75
C GLY A 180 -21.78 5.13 -16.35
N GLY A 181 -22.39 4.15 -15.67
CA GLY A 181 -22.08 3.78 -14.29
C GLY A 181 -20.78 2.97 -14.09
N GLY A 182 -20.06 2.61 -15.16
CA GLY A 182 -18.88 1.75 -15.08
C GLY A 182 -17.76 2.29 -14.18
N LEU A 183 -17.36 3.54 -14.40
CA LEU A 183 -16.32 4.19 -13.58
C LEU A 183 -16.76 4.34 -12.11
N PHE A 184 -18.02 4.71 -11.89
CA PHE A 184 -18.57 4.77 -10.54
C PHE A 184 -18.63 3.37 -9.88
N GLY A 185 -18.88 2.30 -10.64
CA GLY A 185 -18.80 0.92 -10.15
C GLY A 185 -17.41 0.58 -9.62
N THR A 186 -16.33 1.01 -10.29
CA THR A 186 -14.96 0.83 -9.79
C THR A 186 -14.67 1.69 -8.56
N ALA A 187 -15.25 2.91 -8.49
CA ALA A 187 -15.17 3.76 -7.31
C ALA A 187 -15.85 3.09 -6.10
N VAL A 188 -17.05 2.53 -6.30
CA VAL A 188 -17.78 1.79 -5.27
C VAL A 188 -17.00 0.56 -4.80
N ALA A 189 -16.35 -0.18 -5.70
CA ALA A 189 -15.47 -1.29 -5.34
C ALA A 189 -14.26 -0.83 -4.51
N THR A 190 -13.66 0.31 -4.88
CA THR A 190 -12.58 0.92 -4.09
C THR A 190 -13.06 1.26 -2.67
N MET A 191 -14.26 1.80 -2.52
CA MET A 191 -14.85 2.08 -1.20
C MET A 191 -15.14 0.79 -0.42
N GLY A 192 -15.60 -0.26 -1.09
CA GLY A 192 -15.77 -1.59 -0.49
C GLY A 192 -14.46 -2.18 0.04
N MET A 193 -13.40 -2.15 -0.77
CA MET A 193 -12.07 -2.57 -0.34
C MET A 193 -11.61 -1.78 0.89
N LEU A 194 -11.81 -0.47 0.90
CA LEU A 194 -11.42 0.40 2.00
C LEU A 194 -12.36 0.32 3.22
N GLY A 195 -13.45 -0.45 3.18
CA GLY A 195 -14.35 -0.68 4.31
C GLY A 195 -13.66 -1.28 5.53
N THR A 196 -12.60 -2.06 5.34
CA THR A 196 -11.80 -2.68 6.42
C THR A 196 -10.52 -1.90 6.76
N ALA A 197 -10.30 -0.72 6.16
CA ALA A 197 -9.02 -0.02 6.25
C ALA A 197 -8.61 0.35 7.69
N ALA A 198 -9.54 0.73 8.56
CA ALA A 198 -9.21 1.10 9.93
C ALA A 198 -8.70 -0.11 10.73
N TYR A 199 -9.28 -1.30 10.52
CA TYR A 199 -8.80 -2.54 11.12
C TYR A 199 -7.40 -2.92 10.59
N ILE A 200 -7.19 -2.83 9.29
CA ILE A 200 -5.89 -3.10 8.66
C ILE A 200 -4.81 -2.14 9.20
N LEU A 201 -5.11 -0.86 9.36
CA LEU A 201 -4.19 0.12 9.96
C LEU A 201 -3.88 -0.20 11.42
N ALA A 202 -4.85 -0.70 12.19
CA ALA A 202 -4.59 -1.19 13.54
C ALA A 202 -3.65 -2.40 13.55
N MET A 203 -3.77 -3.31 12.57
CA MET A 203 -2.81 -4.41 12.40
C MET A 203 -1.41 -3.92 12.01
N ASP A 204 -1.30 -2.80 11.28
CA ASP A 204 -0.01 -2.23 10.91
C ASP A 204 0.76 -1.75 12.15
N THR A 205 0.08 -1.09 13.08
CA THR A 205 0.70 -0.61 14.32
C THR A 205 1.12 -1.75 15.26
N PHE A 206 0.50 -2.92 15.15
CA PHE A 206 0.87 -4.09 15.95
C PHE A 206 2.33 -4.51 15.70
N GLY A 207 2.80 -4.50 14.43
CA GLY A 207 4.17 -4.88 14.09
C GLY A 207 5.25 -4.06 14.80
N PRO A 208 5.30 -2.73 14.66
CA PRO A 208 6.25 -1.89 15.38
C PRO A 208 6.18 -2.01 16.90
N ILE A 209 4.98 -2.23 17.47
CA ILE A 209 4.81 -2.41 18.91
C ILE A 209 5.48 -3.71 19.38
N THR A 210 5.27 -4.82 18.68
CA THR A 210 5.86 -6.11 19.04
C THR A 210 7.36 -6.14 18.84
N ASP A 211 7.86 -5.51 17.78
CA ASP A 211 9.29 -5.35 17.48
C ASP A 211 10.00 -4.57 18.60
N ASN A 212 9.46 -3.41 18.98
CA ASN A 212 10.01 -2.62 20.11
C ASN A 212 9.89 -3.37 21.45
N ALA A 213 8.79 -4.09 21.70
CA ALA A 213 8.65 -4.90 22.91
C ALA A 213 9.71 -6.00 22.98
N GLY A 214 9.99 -6.68 21.86
CA GLY A 214 11.09 -7.65 21.75
C GLY A 214 12.45 -7.03 22.06
N GLY A 215 12.72 -5.85 21.52
CA GLY A 215 13.94 -5.09 21.79
C GLY A 215 14.10 -4.73 23.28
N ILE A 216 13.04 -4.29 23.96
CA ILE A 216 13.02 -3.99 25.39
C ILE A 216 13.34 -5.26 26.21
N VAL A 217 12.71 -6.38 25.87
CA VAL A 217 12.92 -7.67 26.55
C VAL A 217 14.36 -8.15 26.39
N GLU A 218 14.96 -8.01 25.19
CA GLU A 218 16.35 -8.37 24.92
C GLU A 218 17.33 -7.47 25.68
N MET A 219 17.17 -6.16 25.60
CA MET A 219 18.06 -5.18 26.27
C MET A 219 17.96 -5.24 27.80
N SER A 220 16.79 -5.53 28.35
CA SER A 220 16.58 -5.67 29.80
C SER A 220 16.97 -7.05 30.33
N LYS A 221 17.47 -7.96 29.47
CA LYS A 221 17.91 -9.31 29.83
C LYS A 221 16.83 -10.11 30.57
N GLN A 222 15.59 -10.01 30.14
CA GLN A 222 14.49 -10.76 30.72
C GLN A 222 14.65 -12.28 30.53
N PRO A 223 13.97 -13.13 31.33
CA PRO A 223 14.01 -14.59 31.21
C PRO A 223 13.65 -15.05 29.79
N GLU A 224 14.26 -16.17 29.37
CA GLU A 224 14.06 -16.74 28.02
C GLU A 224 12.59 -17.03 27.68
N GLU A 225 11.78 -17.38 28.69
CA GLU A 225 10.33 -17.59 28.50
C GLU A 225 9.59 -16.33 28.03
N VAL A 226 9.95 -15.16 28.57
CA VAL A 226 9.40 -13.87 28.15
C VAL A 226 9.84 -13.57 26.73
N ARG A 227 11.12 -13.84 26.43
CA ARG A 227 11.69 -13.65 25.10
C ARG A 227 10.98 -14.50 24.04
N LYS A 228 10.74 -15.79 24.30
CA LYS A 228 10.00 -16.67 23.39
C LYS A 228 8.61 -16.13 23.06
N LYS A 229 7.93 -15.51 24.02
CA LYS A 229 6.61 -14.89 23.80
C LYS A 229 6.71 -13.67 22.90
N THR A 230 7.67 -12.77 23.15
CA THR A 230 7.88 -11.57 22.32
C THR A 230 8.36 -11.92 20.92
N ASP A 231 9.28 -12.86 20.76
CA ASP A 231 9.74 -13.33 19.44
C ASP A 231 8.60 -13.90 18.58
N ARG A 232 7.68 -14.63 19.23
CA ARG A 232 6.48 -15.15 18.57
C ARG A 232 5.55 -14.04 18.11
N LEU A 233 5.31 -13.03 18.94
CA LEU A 233 4.50 -11.86 18.59
C LEU A 233 5.17 -11.03 17.50
N ASP A 234 6.50 -10.86 17.55
CA ASP A 234 7.27 -10.13 16.54
C ASP A 234 7.23 -10.80 15.16
N SER A 235 7.32 -12.13 15.11
CA SER A 235 7.13 -12.89 13.85
C SER A 235 5.76 -12.62 13.21
N VAL A 236 4.70 -12.53 14.03
CA VAL A 236 3.36 -12.14 13.55
C VAL A 236 3.34 -10.66 13.15
N GLY A 237 4.02 -9.80 13.89
CA GLY A 237 4.18 -8.38 13.60
C GLY A 237 4.81 -8.12 12.23
N ASN A 238 5.84 -8.89 11.84
CA ASN A 238 6.43 -8.80 10.51
C ASN A 238 5.44 -9.18 9.39
N THR A 239 4.62 -10.21 9.63
CA THR A 239 3.56 -10.60 8.69
C THR A 239 2.50 -9.50 8.57
N THR A 240 2.04 -8.91 9.68
CA THR A 240 1.05 -7.83 9.64
C THR A 240 1.57 -6.58 8.95
N LYS A 241 2.83 -6.20 9.16
CA LYS A 241 3.49 -5.11 8.40
C LYS A 241 3.43 -5.35 6.88
N ALA A 242 3.68 -6.57 6.42
CA ALA A 242 3.61 -6.92 5.01
C ALA A 242 2.16 -6.92 4.49
N LEU A 243 1.20 -7.46 5.26
CA LEU A 243 -0.22 -7.50 4.92
C LEU A 243 -0.81 -6.11 4.69
N THR A 244 -0.52 -5.17 5.59
CA THR A 244 -1.03 -3.81 5.51
C THR A 244 -0.47 -3.07 4.31
N LYS A 245 0.79 -3.31 3.96
CA LYS A 245 1.41 -2.76 2.76
C LYS A 245 0.82 -3.36 1.48
N GLY A 246 0.60 -4.68 1.43
CA GLY A 246 -0.08 -5.35 0.32
C GLY A 246 -1.49 -4.81 0.11
N TYR A 247 -2.28 -4.67 1.17
CA TYR A 247 -3.59 -4.04 1.13
C TYR A 247 -3.53 -2.58 0.63
N ALA A 248 -2.55 -1.80 1.11
CA ALA A 248 -2.36 -0.42 0.70
C ALA A 248 -2.06 -0.29 -0.80
N ILE A 249 -1.27 -1.23 -1.37
CA ILE A 249 -0.98 -1.30 -2.81
C ILE A 249 -2.24 -1.64 -3.59
N GLY A 250 -3.00 -2.65 -3.19
CA GLY A 250 -4.26 -3.03 -3.84
C GLY A 250 -5.27 -1.90 -3.86
N SER A 251 -5.45 -1.21 -2.71
CA SER A 251 -6.32 -0.03 -2.63
C SER A 251 -5.80 1.14 -3.47
N ALA A 252 -4.47 1.34 -3.54
CA ALA A 252 -3.87 2.35 -4.39
C ALA A 252 -4.08 2.06 -5.88
N ALA A 253 -4.03 0.80 -6.28
CA ALA A 253 -4.24 0.38 -7.65
C ALA A 253 -5.68 0.64 -8.13
N LEU A 254 -6.69 0.27 -7.32
CA LEU A 254 -8.08 0.60 -7.61
C LEU A 254 -8.32 2.12 -7.61
N ALA A 255 -7.75 2.82 -6.64
CA ALA A 255 -7.87 4.27 -6.52
C ALA A 255 -7.16 5.03 -7.65
N ALA A 256 -6.07 4.51 -8.17
CA ALA A 256 -5.35 5.17 -9.25
C ALA A 256 -6.12 5.16 -10.56
N PHE A 257 -6.82 4.07 -10.88
CA PHE A 257 -7.74 4.04 -12.02
C PHE A 257 -8.90 5.03 -11.84
N LEU A 258 -9.45 5.11 -10.63
CA LEU A 258 -10.47 6.06 -10.25
C LEU A 258 -10.00 7.51 -10.40
N LEU A 259 -8.81 7.85 -9.88
CA LEU A 259 -8.25 9.21 -9.94
C LEU A 259 -7.81 9.60 -11.35
N PHE A 260 -7.34 8.64 -12.14
CA PHE A 260 -7.07 8.85 -13.56
C PHE A 260 -8.36 9.25 -14.30
N SER A 261 -9.46 8.56 -14.04
CA SER A 261 -10.77 8.91 -14.63
C SER A 261 -11.25 10.28 -14.16
N ALA A 262 -11.06 10.62 -12.88
CA ALA A 262 -11.37 11.95 -12.35
C ALA A 262 -10.53 13.05 -13.00
N TYR A 263 -9.27 12.76 -13.36
CA TYR A 263 -8.43 13.70 -14.12
C TYR A 263 -8.99 13.97 -15.51
N LEU A 264 -9.47 12.94 -16.23
CA LEU A 264 -10.11 13.12 -17.54
C LEU A 264 -11.41 13.93 -17.45
N ASP A 265 -12.21 13.69 -16.42
CA ASP A 265 -13.42 14.46 -16.14
C ASP A 265 -13.09 15.93 -15.86
N GLU A 266 -12.05 16.20 -15.06
CA GLU A 266 -11.61 17.54 -14.73
C GLU A 266 -11.13 18.30 -15.96
N LEU A 267 -10.34 17.67 -16.85
CA LEU A 267 -9.96 18.27 -18.14
C LEU A 267 -11.18 18.68 -18.96
N SER A 268 -12.25 17.85 -18.97
CA SER A 268 -13.51 18.16 -19.65
C SER A 268 -14.20 19.40 -19.08
N ASN A 269 -14.14 19.62 -17.76
CA ASN A 269 -14.70 20.80 -17.08
C ASN A 269 -14.04 22.08 -17.54
N TYR A 270 -12.76 22.03 -17.93
CA TYR A 270 -12.00 23.17 -18.50
C TYR A 270 -12.01 23.20 -20.03
N GLY A 271 -12.87 22.40 -20.68
CA GLY A 271 -13.07 22.45 -22.13
C GLY A 271 -12.10 21.59 -22.96
N ALA A 272 -11.18 20.87 -22.32
CA ALA A 272 -10.26 19.95 -23.00
C ALA A 272 -10.83 18.53 -22.96
N LYS A 273 -11.51 18.07 -24.01
CA LYS A 273 -12.01 16.70 -24.11
C LYS A 273 -10.90 15.75 -24.54
N LEU A 274 -10.48 14.90 -23.65
CA LEU A 274 -9.55 13.82 -23.92
C LEU A 274 -10.32 12.48 -23.87
N GLU A 275 -10.72 11.97 -25.04
CA GLU A 275 -11.48 10.71 -25.13
C GLU A 275 -10.61 9.47 -24.90
N SER A 276 -9.32 9.55 -25.26
CA SER A 276 -8.36 8.45 -25.09
C SER A 276 -6.93 9.00 -24.99
N VAL A 277 -6.06 8.21 -24.34
CA VAL A 277 -4.61 8.47 -24.29
C VAL A 277 -3.95 7.59 -25.34
N ASN A 278 -3.49 8.21 -26.43
CA ASN A 278 -2.91 7.48 -27.55
C ASN A 278 -1.39 7.31 -27.39
N LEU A 279 -0.98 6.18 -26.82
CA LEU A 279 0.44 5.82 -26.65
C LEU A 279 1.19 5.58 -27.97
N ALA A 280 0.53 5.55 -29.11
CA ALA A 280 1.20 5.47 -30.42
C ALA A 280 1.76 6.84 -30.87
N LYS A 281 1.37 7.96 -30.25
CA LYS A 281 2.01 9.26 -30.47
C LYS A 281 3.37 9.29 -29.76
N PRO A 282 4.47 9.68 -30.42
CA PRO A 282 5.81 9.68 -29.81
C PRO A 282 5.90 10.52 -28.53
N GLU A 283 5.27 11.68 -28.48
CA GLU A 283 5.27 12.58 -27.33
C GLU A 283 4.58 11.92 -26.13
N VAL A 284 3.45 11.28 -26.36
CA VAL A 284 2.65 10.59 -25.34
C VAL A 284 3.38 9.34 -24.84
N PHE A 285 4.03 8.60 -25.75
CA PHE A 285 4.87 7.45 -25.40
C PHE A 285 6.05 7.85 -24.51
N VAL A 286 6.76 8.95 -24.88
CA VAL A 286 7.87 9.47 -24.09
C VAL A 286 7.40 9.90 -22.70
N ALA A 287 6.26 10.56 -22.60
CA ALA A 287 5.68 10.93 -21.30
C ALA A 287 5.36 9.71 -20.44
N GLY A 288 4.81 8.65 -21.03
CA GLY A 288 4.61 7.36 -20.34
C GLY A 288 5.92 6.73 -19.86
N LEU A 289 6.97 6.74 -20.71
CA LEU A 289 8.30 6.26 -20.35
C LEU A 289 8.90 7.04 -19.17
N LEU A 290 8.71 8.38 -19.15
CA LEU A 290 9.10 9.21 -18.02
C LEU A 290 8.34 8.86 -16.74
N GLY A 291 7.08 8.45 -16.84
CA GLY A 291 6.30 7.94 -15.72
C GLY A 291 6.87 6.65 -15.13
N ALA A 292 7.25 5.69 -15.99
CA ALA A 292 7.94 4.47 -15.55
C ALA A 292 9.31 4.78 -14.92
N MET A 293 10.12 5.61 -15.58
CA MET A 293 11.42 6.06 -15.09
C MET A 293 11.31 6.71 -13.70
N LEU A 294 10.29 7.56 -13.48
CA LEU A 294 10.06 8.22 -12.20
C LEU A 294 9.96 7.21 -11.05
N VAL A 295 9.24 6.11 -11.22
CA VAL A 295 9.06 5.07 -10.20
C VAL A 295 10.40 4.43 -9.82
N PHE A 296 11.20 4.03 -10.79
CA PHE A 296 12.51 3.42 -10.54
C PHE A 296 13.50 4.42 -9.95
N PHE A 297 13.54 5.63 -10.47
CA PHE A 297 14.43 6.68 -9.98
C PHE A 297 14.10 7.05 -8.53
N PHE A 298 12.81 7.26 -8.23
CA PHE A 298 12.33 7.52 -6.87
C PHE A 298 12.69 6.39 -5.90
N SER A 299 12.49 5.12 -6.30
CA SER A 299 12.86 3.95 -5.50
C SER A 299 14.37 3.92 -5.22
N GLY A 300 15.19 4.19 -6.24
CA GLY A 300 16.65 4.26 -6.10
C GLY A 300 17.10 5.38 -5.14
N LEU A 301 16.44 6.55 -5.20
CA LEU A 301 16.69 7.65 -4.27
C LEU A 301 16.34 7.27 -2.83
N ALA A 302 15.17 6.61 -2.62
CA ALA A 302 14.72 6.17 -1.31
C ALA A 302 15.67 5.14 -0.69
N ILE A 303 16.08 4.11 -1.44
CA ILE A 303 17.02 3.08 -0.99
C ILE A 303 18.38 3.70 -0.61
N LYS A 304 18.92 4.58 -1.46
CA LYS A 304 20.18 5.28 -1.16
C LYS A 304 20.07 6.21 0.04
N ALA A 305 18.90 6.80 0.28
CA ALA A 305 18.65 7.65 1.44
C ALA A 305 18.75 6.88 2.76
N VAL A 306 18.19 5.66 2.80
CA VAL A 306 18.32 4.75 3.96
C VAL A 306 19.79 4.45 4.25
N GLY A 307 20.57 4.06 3.23
CA GLY A 307 22.01 3.77 3.39
C GLY A 307 22.81 4.96 3.92
N ARG A 308 22.51 6.18 3.42
CA ARG A 308 23.18 7.40 3.93
C ARG A 308 22.79 7.70 5.39
N ALA A 309 21.51 7.57 5.75
CA ALA A 309 21.06 7.77 7.12
C ALA A 309 21.67 6.74 8.07
N ALA A 310 21.68 5.46 7.69
CA ALA A 310 22.31 4.40 8.46
C ALA A 310 23.80 4.64 8.70
N THR A 311 24.52 5.15 7.69
CA THR A 311 25.95 5.49 7.84
C THR A 311 26.17 6.56 8.90
N LEU A 312 25.33 7.58 8.99
CA LEU A 312 25.42 8.62 10.02
C LEU A 312 25.20 8.04 11.42
N VAL A 313 24.25 7.13 11.58
CA VAL A 313 24.00 6.44 12.86
C VAL A 313 25.20 5.58 13.26
N ILE A 314 25.76 4.81 12.31
CA ILE A 314 26.94 3.98 12.58
C ILE A 314 28.13 4.84 13.05
N GLN A 315 28.34 5.99 12.40
CA GLN A 315 29.40 6.91 12.79
C GLN A 315 29.19 7.46 14.19
N ASP A 316 27.97 7.88 14.54
CA ASP A 316 27.62 8.38 15.86
C ASP A 316 27.80 7.32 16.94
N VAL A 317 27.27 6.11 16.74
CA VAL A 317 27.40 5.00 17.69
C VAL A 317 28.89 4.65 17.93
N ARG A 318 29.68 4.59 16.87
CA ARG A 318 31.14 4.36 16.99
C ARG A 318 31.87 5.49 17.74
N ALA A 319 31.44 6.74 17.53
CA ALA A 319 31.98 7.88 18.25
C ALA A 319 31.62 7.80 19.74
N GLN A 320 30.37 7.50 20.07
CA GLN A 320 29.95 7.34 21.47
C GLN A 320 30.69 6.21 22.18
N PHE A 321 30.93 5.06 21.55
CA PHE A 321 31.73 3.98 22.14
C PHE A 321 33.18 4.39 22.39
N LYS A 322 33.71 5.26 21.54
CA LYS A 322 35.08 5.79 21.73
C LYS A 322 35.17 6.89 22.81
N GLU A 323 34.18 7.77 22.83
CA GLU A 323 34.08 8.89 23.78
C GLU A 323 33.69 8.40 25.20
N HIS A 324 32.87 7.35 25.28
CA HIS A 324 32.30 6.79 26.50
C HIS A 324 32.57 5.28 26.60
N PRO A 325 33.77 4.83 26.93
CA PRO A 325 34.12 3.39 27.02
C PRO A 325 33.22 2.60 27.98
N GLY A 326 32.69 3.26 29.02
CA GLY A 326 31.78 2.66 30.00
C GLY A 326 30.44 2.16 29.42
N ILE A 327 30.06 2.58 28.20
CA ILE A 327 28.84 2.08 27.52
C ILE A 327 28.99 0.57 27.28
N MET A 328 30.13 0.10 26.79
CA MET A 328 30.36 -1.34 26.52
C MET A 328 30.38 -2.18 27.80
N GLN A 329 30.69 -1.56 28.94
CA GLN A 329 30.73 -2.19 30.24
C GLN A 329 29.41 -2.05 31.02
N GLY A 330 28.45 -1.26 30.49
CA GLY A 330 27.19 -1.00 31.14
C GLY A 330 27.27 -0.02 32.31
N THR A 331 28.39 0.70 32.48
CA THR A 331 28.62 1.70 33.54
C THR A 331 28.18 3.11 33.13
N GLU A 332 28.12 3.38 31.84
CA GLU A 332 27.64 4.64 31.27
C GLU A 332 26.45 4.38 30.32
N LYS A 333 25.55 5.35 30.21
CA LYS A 333 24.40 5.28 29.25
C LYS A 333 24.80 5.97 27.95
N PRO A 334 24.40 5.41 26.79
CA PRO A 334 24.50 6.10 25.50
C PRO A 334 23.68 7.39 25.48
N ASP A 335 24.12 8.36 24.68
CA ASP A 335 23.30 9.55 24.38
C ASP A 335 22.28 9.21 23.28
N TYR A 336 21.14 8.66 23.69
CA TYR A 336 20.04 8.32 22.78
C TYR A 336 19.46 9.56 22.10
N GLY A 337 19.43 10.73 22.80
CA GLY A 337 18.89 11.98 22.27
C GLY A 337 19.69 12.45 21.04
N ARG A 338 21.01 12.42 21.13
CA ARG A 338 21.93 12.75 20.03
C ARG A 338 21.70 11.85 18.81
N THR A 339 21.60 10.54 19.01
CA THR A 339 21.37 9.59 17.92
C THR A 339 20.00 9.81 17.24
N VAL A 340 18.95 10.03 18.03
CA VAL A 340 17.59 10.32 17.51
C VAL A 340 17.57 11.63 16.71
N ASP A 341 18.24 12.68 17.18
CA ASP A 341 18.36 13.97 16.47
C ASP A 341 19.07 13.79 15.12
N ILE A 342 20.19 13.06 15.09
CA ILE A 342 20.93 12.75 13.86
C ILE A 342 20.06 12.00 12.85
N VAL A 343 19.33 10.96 13.28
CA VAL A 343 18.42 10.19 12.42
C VAL A 343 17.31 11.08 11.87
N THR A 344 16.68 11.86 12.74
CA THR A 344 15.53 12.71 12.36
C THR A 344 15.95 13.79 11.36
N ARG A 345 17.02 14.51 11.63
CA ARG A 345 17.56 15.53 10.71
C ARG A 345 18.03 14.91 9.39
N GLY A 346 18.71 13.75 9.49
CA GLY A 346 19.16 12.99 8.32
C GLY A 346 17.99 12.57 7.44
N ALA A 347 16.94 12.00 8.02
CA ALA A 347 15.73 11.57 7.30
C ALA A 347 15.04 12.75 6.61
N LEU A 348 14.78 13.85 7.33
CA LEU A 348 14.16 15.05 6.77
C LEU A 348 14.93 15.60 5.57
N LYS A 349 16.26 15.70 5.69
CA LYS A 349 17.13 16.17 4.61
C LYS A 349 17.09 15.24 3.39
N GLN A 350 17.06 13.91 3.62
CA GLN A 350 17.01 12.94 2.53
C GLN A 350 15.67 12.90 1.80
N MET A 351 14.58 13.36 2.40
CA MET A 351 13.25 13.42 1.77
C MET A 351 13.09 14.57 0.76
N ILE A 352 13.94 15.60 0.81
CA ILE A 352 13.81 16.79 -0.05
C ILE A 352 13.88 16.41 -1.53
N LEU A 353 14.92 15.68 -1.95
CA LEU A 353 15.11 15.34 -3.37
C LEU A 353 14.01 14.40 -3.90
N PRO A 354 13.65 13.29 -3.24
CA PRO A 354 12.52 12.47 -3.65
C PRO A 354 11.21 13.27 -3.76
N GLY A 355 10.94 14.16 -2.80
CA GLY A 355 9.76 15.01 -2.82
C GLY A 355 9.73 15.96 -4.01
N LEU A 356 10.85 16.63 -4.30
CA LEU A 356 10.98 17.52 -5.47
C LEU A 356 10.81 16.75 -6.80
N VAL A 357 11.36 15.56 -6.91
CA VAL A 357 11.21 14.71 -8.10
C VAL A 357 9.76 14.27 -8.27
N ALA A 358 9.10 13.84 -7.20
CA ALA A 358 7.70 13.40 -7.24
C ALA A 358 6.73 14.51 -7.70
N VAL A 359 6.93 15.74 -7.22
CA VAL A 359 6.08 16.89 -7.56
C VAL A 359 6.52 17.55 -8.86
N GLY A 360 7.82 17.73 -9.06
CA GLY A 360 8.38 18.44 -10.20
C GLY A 360 8.22 17.72 -11.53
N THR A 361 8.29 16.37 -11.54
CA THR A 361 8.21 15.61 -12.79
C THR A 361 6.89 15.81 -13.55
N PRO A 362 5.70 15.62 -12.93
CA PRO A 362 4.44 15.85 -13.66
C PRO A 362 4.25 17.30 -14.09
N ILE A 363 4.72 18.26 -13.31
CA ILE A 363 4.67 19.69 -13.67
C ILE A 363 5.57 19.94 -14.89
N ALA A 364 6.81 19.48 -14.85
CA ALA A 364 7.76 19.67 -15.94
C ALA A 364 7.26 19.01 -17.24
N VAL A 365 6.79 17.76 -17.17
CA VAL A 365 6.21 17.06 -18.32
C VAL A 365 5.01 17.83 -18.86
N GLY A 366 4.06 18.20 -18.00
CA GLY A 366 2.87 18.94 -18.43
C GLY A 366 3.21 20.25 -19.15
N LEU A 367 4.11 21.05 -18.58
CA LEU A 367 4.50 22.35 -19.16
C LEU A 367 5.32 22.21 -20.47
N VAL A 368 6.25 21.25 -20.53
CA VAL A 368 7.06 21.02 -21.73
C VAL A 368 6.19 20.51 -22.88
N PHE A 369 5.35 19.51 -22.64
CA PHE A 369 4.50 18.93 -23.68
C PHE A 369 3.29 19.81 -24.02
N LYS A 370 2.89 20.76 -23.15
CA LYS A 370 1.93 21.80 -23.49
C LYS A 370 2.40 22.67 -24.65
N GLN A 371 3.69 23.00 -24.72
CA GLN A 371 4.27 23.75 -25.85
C GLN A 371 4.17 22.97 -27.17
N MET A 372 4.04 21.63 -27.09
CA MET A 372 3.84 20.78 -28.26
C MET A 372 2.34 20.48 -28.53
N GLY A 373 1.42 21.11 -27.78
CA GLY A 373 -0.04 20.94 -27.92
C GLY A 373 -0.61 19.65 -27.35
N VAL A 374 0.19 18.89 -26.57
CA VAL A 374 -0.23 17.57 -26.00
C VAL A 374 -0.02 17.47 -24.48
N GLY A 375 0.03 18.60 -23.76
CA GLY A 375 0.34 18.65 -22.34
C GLY A 375 -0.57 17.76 -21.49
N ALA A 376 -1.88 17.92 -21.61
CA ALA A 376 -2.86 17.15 -20.86
C ALA A 376 -2.79 15.64 -21.17
N GLU A 377 -2.61 15.24 -22.43
CA GLU A 377 -2.48 13.86 -22.85
C GLU A 377 -1.16 13.22 -22.38
N ALA A 378 -0.06 13.98 -22.41
CA ALA A 378 1.23 13.56 -21.92
C ALA A 378 1.22 13.32 -20.40
N VAL A 379 0.59 14.23 -19.64
CA VAL A 379 0.43 14.03 -18.18
C VAL A 379 -0.47 12.83 -17.87
N ALA A 380 -1.52 12.60 -18.65
CA ALA A 380 -2.35 11.41 -18.54
C ALA A 380 -1.54 10.12 -18.77
N ALA A 381 -0.66 10.08 -19.77
CA ALA A 381 0.21 8.96 -20.05
C ALA A 381 1.25 8.73 -18.93
N LEU A 382 1.89 9.80 -18.45
CA LEU A 382 2.80 9.75 -17.31
C LEU A 382 2.11 9.16 -16.07
N LEU A 383 0.91 9.64 -15.76
CA LEU A 383 0.13 9.18 -14.63
C LEU A 383 -0.24 7.69 -14.76
N MET A 384 -0.74 7.28 -15.93
CA MET A 384 -1.18 5.91 -16.18
C MET A 384 -0.01 4.92 -16.12
N VAL A 385 1.06 5.17 -16.88
CA VAL A 385 2.23 4.26 -16.94
C VAL A 385 3.00 4.29 -15.61
N GLY A 386 3.17 5.47 -15.00
CA GLY A 386 3.79 5.61 -13.68
C GLY A 386 3.01 4.84 -12.60
N THR A 387 1.68 4.88 -12.63
CA THR A 387 0.82 4.13 -11.73
C THR A 387 0.97 2.61 -11.91
N ILE A 388 0.87 2.11 -13.14
CA ILE A 388 1.02 0.68 -13.46
C ILE A 388 2.38 0.18 -12.98
N THR A 389 3.45 0.89 -13.34
CA THR A 389 4.81 0.56 -12.92
C THR A 389 4.96 0.59 -11.40
N GLY A 390 4.40 1.63 -10.76
CA GLY A 390 4.46 1.81 -9.31
C GLY A 390 3.77 0.70 -8.53
N ILE A 391 2.62 0.21 -8.99
CA ILE A 391 1.90 -0.93 -8.39
C ILE A 391 2.76 -2.19 -8.42
N VAL A 392 3.35 -2.50 -9.56
CA VAL A 392 4.16 -3.73 -9.73
C VAL A 392 5.45 -3.65 -8.91
N VAL A 393 6.17 -2.52 -8.99
CA VAL A 393 7.43 -2.33 -8.24
C VAL A 393 7.18 -2.26 -6.73
N ALA A 394 6.11 -1.61 -6.26
CA ALA A 394 5.77 -1.58 -4.84
C ALA A 394 5.43 -2.99 -4.31
N THR A 395 4.70 -3.78 -5.08
CA THR A 395 4.39 -5.19 -4.74
C THR A 395 5.66 -6.01 -4.62
N PHE A 396 6.56 -5.91 -5.60
CA PHE A 396 7.87 -6.55 -5.58
C PHE A 396 8.66 -6.19 -4.31
N LEU A 397 8.84 -4.89 -4.04
CA LEU A 397 9.67 -4.43 -2.93
C LEU A 397 9.11 -4.85 -1.55
N ASN A 398 7.80 -4.69 -1.34
CA ASN A 398 7.18 -5.01 -0.05
C ASN A 398 7.22 -6.50 0.25
N ASN A 399 6.84 -7.35 -0.71
CA ASN A 399 6.75 -8.78 -0.48
C ASN A 399 8.13 -9.46 -0.45
N ALA A 400 9.07 -9.06 -1.31
CA ALA A 400 10.44 -9.55 -1.25
C ALA A 400 11.09 -9.20 0.11
N GLY A 401 10.96 -7.94 0.55
CA GLY A 401 11.50 -7.51 1.84
C GLY A 401 10.91 -8.26 3.02
N GLY A 402 9.57 -8.47 3.03
CA GLY A 402 8.90 -9.27 4.06
C GLY A 402 9.28 -10.74 4.04
N ALA A 403 9.51 -11.31 2.86
CA ALA A 403 9.93 -12.70 2.72
C ALA A 403 11.36 -12.93 3.25
N TRP A 404 12.31 -12.01 2.98
CA TRP A 404 13.67 -12.09 3.55
C TRP A 404 13.68 -12.02 5.06
N ASP A 405 12.96 -11.08 5.66
CA ASP A 405 12.90 -10.95 7.12
C ASP A 405 12.34 -12.22 7.76
N ASN A 406 11.22 -12.72 7.25
CA ASN A 406 10.63 -13.94 7.78
C ASN A 406 11.45 -15.21 7.46
N ALA A 407 12.29 -15.23 6.42
CA ALA A 407 13.26 -16.30 6.20
C ALA A 407 14.35 -16.31 7.29
N LYS A 408 14.85 -15.12 7.69
CA LYS A 408 15.75 -14.97 8.82
C LYS A 408 15.10 -15.45 10.11
N LYS A 409 13.87 -15.00 10.41
CA LYS A 409 13.11 -15.43 11.58
C LYS A 409 12.86 -16.94 11.61
N TYR A 410 12.55 -17.55 10.46
CA TYR A 410 12.41 -18.99 10.36
C TYR A 410 13.71 -19.75 10.74
N ILE A 411 14.86 -19.26 10.30
CA ILE A 411 16.15 -19.85 10.70
C ILE A 411 16.38 -19.67 12.20
N GLU A 412 16.02 -18.51 12.77
CA GLU A 412 16.15 -18.24 14.22
C GLU A 412 15.32 -19.19 15.08
N THR A 413 14.23 -19.78 14.56
CA THR A 413 13.46 -20.83 15.28
C THR A 413 14.20 -22.16 15.44
N GLY A 414 15.40 -22.30 14.89
CA GLY A 414 16.24 -23.50 14.94
C GLY A 414 16.39 -24.21 13.58
N ALA A 415 15.71 -23.76 12.52
CA ALA A 415 15.89 -24.32 11.20
C ALA A 415 17.33 -24.06 10.67
N TYR A 416 17.88 -25.01 9.91
CA TYR A 416 19.17 -24.88 9.23
C TYR A 416 20.34 -24.43 10.13
N GLY A 417 20.34 -24.84 11.40
CA GLY A 417 21.41 -24.54 12.37
C GLY A 417 21.12 -23.38 13.32
N GLY A 418 19.99 -22.70 13.17
CA GLY A 418 19.50 -21.70 14.12
C GLY A 418 20.29 -20.38 14.15
N LYS A 419 20.00 -19.56 15.17
CA LYS A 419 20.61 -18.24 15.39
C LYS A 419 22.13 -18.37 15.56
N GLY A 420 22.87 -17.51 14.85
CA GLY A 420 24.36 -17.47 14.89
C GLY A 420 25.05 -18.39 13.89
N SER A 421 24.34 -19.33 13.23
CA SER A 421 24.89 -20.20 12.20
C SER A 421 25.35 -19.42 10.95
N ALA A 422 26.10 -20.07 10.07
CA ALA A 422 26.50 -19.49 8.79
C ALA A 422 25.26 -19.17 7.94
N THR A 423 24.23 -20.02 7.96
CA THR A 423 22.95 -19.82 7.29
C THR A 423 22.21 -18.60 7.82
N HIS A 424 22.19 -18.43 9.16
CA HIS A 424 21.61 -17.24 9.78
C HIS A 424 22.33 -15.96 9.34
N LYS A 425 23.67 -15.96 9.31
CA LYS A 425 24.45 -14.80 8.84
C LYS A 425 24.14 -14.45 7.39
N ALA A 426 23.97 -15.45 6.52
CA ALA A 426 23.54 -15.24 5.13
C ALA A 426 22.13 -14.65 5.06
N ALA A 427 21.19 -15.12 5.87
CA ALA A 427 19.84 -14.61 5.92
C ALA A 427 19.78 -13.16 6.44
N VAL A 428 20.64 -12.77 7.40
CA VAL A 428 20.77 -11.38 7.86
C VAL A 428 21.20 -10.44 6.72
N VAL A 429 22.04 -10.90 5.79
CA VAL A 429 22.39 -10.10 4.61
C VAL A 429 21.17 -9.87 3.72
N GLY A 430 20.36 -10.91 3.50
CA GLY A 430 19.11 -10.77 2.75
C GLY A 430 18.10 -9.83 3.41
N ASP A 431 17.93 -9.94 4.72
CA ASP A 431 17.10 -9.02 5.50
C ASP A 431 17.59 -7.57 5.40
N THR A 432 18.92 -7.34 5.47
CA THR A 432 19.52 -6.02 5.28
C THR A 432 19.23 -5.42 3.88
N ILE A 433 19.13 -6.26 2.84
CA ILE A 433 18.66 -5.84 1.50
C ILE A 433 17.17 -5.56 1.52
N GLY A 434 16.39 -6.39 2.20
CA GLY A 434 14.94 -6.33 2.27
C GLY A 434 14.38 -5.14 3.07
N ASP A 435 15.07 -4.71 4.12
CA ASP A 435 14.63 -3.62 4.99
C ASP A 435 14.36 -2.30 4.24
N PRO A 436 15.31 -1.76 3.43
CA PRO A 436 15.04 -0.58 2.62
C PRO A 436 13.88 -0.78 1.62
N PHE A 437 13.66 -2.02 1.16
CA PHE A 437 12.59 -2.35 0.23
C PHE A 437 11.22 -2.30 0.93
N LYS A 438 11.06 -3.06 2.02
CA LYS A 438 9.77 -3.20 2.71
C LYS A 438 9.39 -2.02 3.59
N ASP A 439 10.38 -1.33 4.19
CA ASP A 439 10.13 -0.30 5.20
C ASP A 439 10.28 1.14 4.67
N THR A 440 10.87 1.32 3.48
CA THR A 440 11.05 2.66 2.90
C THR A 440 10.56 2.76 1.45
N ALA A 441 11.21 2.12 0.49
CA ALA A 441 10.92 2.32 -0.93
C ALA A 441 9.53 1.82 -1.32
N GLY A 442 9.18 0.60 -0.91
CA GLY A 442 7.88 0.00 -1.22
C GLY A 442 6.69 0.82 -0.66
N PRO A 443 6.65 1.13 0.65
CA PRO A 443 5.61 1.99 1.22
C PRO A 443 5.57 3.39 0.62
N SER A 444 6.70 3.97 0.25
CA SER A 444 6.74 5.28 -0.38
C SER A 444 6.14 5.29 -1.77
N LEU A 445 6.24 4.19 -2.53
CA LEU A 445 5.67 4.09 -3.88
C LEU A 445 4.14 4.16 -3.89
N HIS A 446 3.44 3.53 -2.94
CA HIS A 446 1.98 3.65 -2.92
C HIS A 446 1.52 5.07 -2.57
N VAL A 447 2.33 5.80 -1.79
CA VAL A 447 2.09 7.23 -1.55
C VAL A 447 2.39 8.04 -2.81
N LEU A 448 3.50 7.75 -3.51
CA LEU A 448 3.87 8.40 -4.78
C LEU A 448 2.75 8.29 -5.81
N ILE A 449 2.18 7.09 -6.02
CA ILE A 449 1.08 6.87 -6.97
C ILE A 449 -0.11 7.78 -6.67
N LYS A 450 -0.51 7.86 -5.40
CA LYS A 450 -1.63 8.71 -4.96
C LYS A 450 -1.29 10.20 -5.06
N LEU A 451 -0.06 10.57 -4.75
CA LEU A 451 0.43 11.94 -4.85
C LEU A 451 0.44 12.41 -6.32
N LEU A 452 0.97 11.59 -7.24
CA LEU A 452 0.94 11.87 -8.67
C LEU A 452 -0.48 12.13 -9.15
N ALA A 453 -1.41 11.22 -8.84
CA ALA A 453 -2.79 11.33 -9.24
C ALA A 453 -3.49 12.58 -8.65
N THR A 454 -3.18 12.94 -7.40
CA THR A 454 -3.76 14.12 -6.76
C THR A 454 -3.18 15.41 -7.34
N ILE A 455 -1.87 15.48 -7.55
CA ILE A 455 -1.21 16.67 -8.11
C ILE A 455 -1.67 16.91 -9.54
N THR A 456 -1.73 15.88 -10.37
CA THR A 456 -2.17 16.01 -11.77
C THR A 456 -3.63 16.45 -11.84
N LEU A 457 -4.51 15.94 -10.95
CA LEU A 457 -5.89 16.38 -10.87
C LEU A 457 -6.02 17.85 -10.50
N VAL A 458 -5.32 18.29 -9.45
CA VAL A 458 -5.38 19.69 -8.97
C VAL A 458 -4.77 20.66 -9.98
N LEU A 459 -3.73 20.26 -10.68
CA LEU A 459 -3.02 21.07 -11.65
C LEU A 459 -3.51 20.87 -13.10
N ALA A 460 -4.60 20.13 -13.31
CA ALA A 460 -5.17 19.86 -14.64
C ALA A 460 -5.30 21.14 -15.53
N PRO A 461 -5.80 22.28 -15.02
CA PRO A 461 -5.88 23.51 -15.83
C PRO A 461 -4.55 24.03 -16.34
N LEU A 462 -3.44 23.72 -15.67
CA LEU A 462 -2.10 24.17 -16.07
C LEU A 462 -1.61 23.47 -17.34
N PHE A 463 -2.12 22.29 -17.64
CA PHE A 463 -1.65 21.41 -18.71
C PHE A 463 -2.44 21.53 -20.03
N ILE A 464 -3.51 22.30 -20.01
CA ILE A 464 -4.39 22.60 -21.16
C ILE A 464 -3.83 23.73 -22.01
#